data_9f685ca19f65ac00fbf18a9b3ad97a57
#
_entry.id   9f685ca19f65ac00fbf18a9b3ad97a57
#
_cell.length_a   1.000
_cell.length_b   1.000
_cell.length_c   1.000
_cell.angle_alpha   90.00
_cell.angle_beta   90.00
_cell.angle_gamma   90.00
#
_symmetry.space_group_name_H-M   'P 1'
#
loop_
_entity.id
_entity.type
_entity.pdbx_description
1 polymer ?
#
loop_
_entity_poly.entity_id
_entity_poly.type
_entity_poly.pdbx_seq_one_letter_code
_entity_poly.pdbx_strand_id
1 'polypeptide(L)'
;MSRLNTRMRRWGVVLRIASRDARQSLGRTFTAVILISLPIIIAIGSLTFWDVTTSQRYQASSWLGHNSDSQAVTLRRSTTALDQDFTADRLAKTASDDDVDVTMETLSDWAPTGDQLVAVDTLYQLHMTAPDGTGYTVDNGTQTASLDAPRVEAGNKHGSLPAQHAVVSDDVARALGVEAGDTVALSVTVSKQRAAQSIEGSAVIDAIIKGEGRAIVGDGTLDIDRLAVAGRTQTAWYVTGPAPVTWEKIRELNASGFSVVSRHVLANPPDASALPSQIAQYEVPEALRNANPWQYLLLVAGVLLILTEMILLISPLYTVAQRSVMRTAAMIVANGGDRSDGRRLTIAHGLIIGAYSAAFSVVLSACAMLGIGLWSGLGLGIVPLWPLGLSALLPILLSLMASVSPAHTSSHIDTSAVIGGRVWEPSRLVRRRMIYPIALLTGLPVLGVAAWYGSVLALVVGIALLEIGLIGSIPYIFTRWRVPKRRASMSMRLALRDAVRTGPRTVPAMASLMTSVCVACAL
;
A
#
# COMPACT_ATOMS: atom_id res chain seq x y z
N MET A 1 -44.93 16.37 -15.50
CA MET A 1 -44.73 14.90 -15.33
C MET A 1 -44.54 14.11 -16.63
N SER A 2 -45.17 14.46 -17.76
CA SER A 2 -45.05 13.69 -19.03
C SER A 2 -43.64 13.65 -19.67
N ARG A 3 -42.91 14.77 -19.65
CA ARG A 3 -41.57 14.87 -20.27
C ARG A 3 -40.48 14.05 -19.54
N LEU A 4 -40.57 13.90 -18.24
CA LEU A 4 -39.66 13.05 -17.46
C LEU A 4 -39.88 11.55 -17.74
N ASN A 5 -41.14 11.13 -17.82
CA ASN A 5 -41.51 9.74 -18.11
C ASN A 5 -41.08 9.32 -19.51
N THR A 6 -41.17 10.22 -20.49
CA THR A 6 -40.72 9.97 -21.88
C THR A 6 -39.18 9.89 -21.96
N ARG A 7 -38.45 10.70 -21.19
CA ARG A 7 -36.98 10.63 -21.11
C ARG A 7 -36.52 9.33 -20.46
N MET A 8 -37.11 8.91 -19.35
CA MET A 8 -36.76 7.66 -18.68
C MET A 8 -37.02 6.41 -19.56
N ARG A 9 -38.13 6.38 -20.27
CA ARG A 9 -38.43 5.28 -21.21
C ARG A 9 -37.39 5.19 -22.33
N ARG A 10 -36.91 6.31 -22.87
CA ARG A 10 -35.87 6.34 -23.91
C ARG A 10 -34.53 5.80 -23.37
N TRP A 11 -34.13 6.15 -22.15
CA TRP A 11 -32.92 5.60 -21.53
C TRP A 11 -33.01 4.08 -21.30
N GLY A 12 -34.18 3.58 -20.89
CA GLY A 12 -34.39 2.14 -20.68
C GLY A 12 -34.23 1.31 -21.96
N VAL A 13 -34.67 1.84 -23.12
CA VAL A 13 -34.46 1.17 -24.40
C VAL A 13 -32.99 1.18 -24.81
N VAL A 14 -32.33 2.33 -24.68
CA VAL A 14 -30.90 2.49 -25.02
C VAL A 14 -30.01 1.60 -24.17
N LEU A 15 -30.27 1.51 -22.86
CA LEU A 15 -29.53 0.64 -21.95
C LEU A 15 -29.73 -0.85 -22.30
N ARG A 16 -30.93 -1.27 -22.69
CA ARG A 16 -31.20 -2.65 -23.13
C ARG A 16 -30.41 -2.99 -24.40
N ILE A 17 -30.37 -2.08 -25.36
CA ILE A 17 -29.62 -2.28 -26.62
C ILE A 17 -28.13 -2.38 -26.29
N ALA A 18 -27.58 -1.47 -25.49
CA ALA A 18 -26.19 -1.47 -25.10
C ALA A 18 -25.78 -2.72 -24.30
N SER A 19 -26.65 -3.21 -23.38
CA SER A 19 -26.39 -4.43 -22.62
C SER A 19 -26.39 -5.68 -23.51
N ARG A 20 -27.27 -5.72 -24.51
CA ARG A 20 -27.31 -6.82 -25.46
C ARG A 20 -26.07 -6.84 -26.36
N ASP A 21 -25.62 -5.68 -26.85
CA ASP A 21 -24.40 -5.56 -27.66
C ASP A 21 -23.16 -5.97 -26.83
N ALA A 22 -23.07 -5.56 -25.56
CA ALA A 22 -21.99 -5.96 -24.67
C ALA A 22 -21.95 -7.48 -24.45
N ARG A 23 -23.11 -8.15 -24.32
CA ARG A 23 -23.20 -9.61 -24.17
C ARG A 23 -22.90 -10.35 -25.48
N GLN A 24 -23.23 -9.79 -26.63
CA GLN A 24 -22.93 -10.40 -27.92
C GLN A 24 -21.44 -10.31 -28.28
N SER A 25 -20.71 -9.34 -27.74
CA SER A 25 -19.29 -9.12 -27.98
C SER A 25 -18.44 -9.41 -26.74
N LEU A 26 -18.59 -10.61 -26.14
CA LEU A 26 -17.96 -10.98 -24.85
C LEU A 26 -16.46 -10.75 -24.81
N GLY A 27 -15.71 -11.17 -25.83
CA GLY A 27 -14.24 -11.01 -25.83
C GLY A 27 -13.82 -9.54 -25.73
N ARG A 28 -14.48 -8.65 -26.48
CA ARG A 28 -14.21 -7.22 -26.48
C ARG A 28 -14.62 -6.56 -25.15
N THR A 29 -15.79 -6.94 -24.64
CA THR A 29 -16.29 -6.45 -23.34
C THR A 29 -15.37 -6.89 -22.22
N PHE A 30 -14.93 -8.15 -22.21
CA PHE A 30 -14.01 -8.69 -21.20
C PHE A 30 -12.65 -7.98 -21.24
N THR A 31 -12.08 -7.77 -22.42
CA THR A 31 -10.83 -6.99 -22.56
C THR A 31 -11.00 -5.57 -22.01
N ALA A 32 -12.14 -4.93 -22.28
CA ALA A 32 -12.43 -3.60 -21.75
C ALA A 32 -12.53 -3.59 -20.23
N VAL A 33 -13.23 -4.59 -19.67
CA VAL A 33 -13.39 -4.76 -18.23
C VAL A 33 -12.02 -4.95 -17.55
N ILE A 34 -11.18 -5.84 -18.06
CA ILE A 34 -9.84 -6.07 -17.49
C ILE A 34 -9.00 -4.80 -17.57
N LEU A 35 -8.98 -4.13 -18.73
CA LEU A 35 -8.14 -2.94 -18.92
C LEU A 35 -8.51 -1.79 -17.98
N ILE A 36 -9.81 -1.63 -17.67
CA ILE A 36 -10.28 -0.63 -16.72
C ILE A 36 -10.04 -1.07 -15.27
N SER A 37 -10.32 -2.35 -14.97
CA SER A 37 -10.33 -2.86 -13.60
C SER A 37 -8.95 -3.14 -13.05
N LEU A 38 -8.05 -3.70 -13.86
CA LEU A 38 -6.74 -4.17 -13.38
C LEU A 38 -5.90 -3.07 -12.71
N PRO A 39 -5.72 -1.88 -13.31
CA PRO A 39 -4.98 -0.80 -12.65
C PRO A 39 -5.64 -0.33 -11.36
N ILE A 40 -6.98 -0.32 -11.31
CA ILE A 40 -7.73 0.08 -10.11
C ILE A 40 -7.53 -0.96 -9.00
N ILE A 41 -7.60 -2.25 -9.32
CA ILE A 41 -7.37 -3.34 -8.34
C ILE A 41 -5.96 -3.26 -7.78
N ILE A 42 -4.95 -3.04 -8.63
CA ILE A 42 -3.56 -2.88 -8.21
C ILE A 42 -3.42 -1.65 -7.31
N ALA A 43 -3.99 -0.51 -7.70
CA ALA A 43 -3.93 0.72 -6.91
C ALA A 43 -4.62 0.56 -5.54
N ILE A 44 -5.80 -0.05 -5.49
CA ILE A 44 -6.55 -0.32 -4.25
C ILE A 44 -5.79 -1.32 -3.37
N GLY A 45 -5.26 -2.40 -3.96
CA GLY A 45 -4.45 -3.39 -3.24
C GLY A 45 -3.19 -2.76 -2.64
N SER A 46 -2.45 -1.99 -3.43
CA SER A 46 -1.25 -1.28 -2.97
C SER A 46 -1.55 -0.26 -1.88
N LEU A 47 -2.64 0.52 -2.05
CA LEU A 47 -3.07 1.50 -1.04
C LEU A 47 -3.46 0.81 0.27
N THR A 48 -4.22 -0.28 0.19
CA THR A 48 -4.62 -1.06 1.37
C THR A 48 -3.40 -1.69 2.04
N PHE A 49 -2.49 -2.27 1.26
CA PHE A 49 -1.25 -2.85 1.78
C PHE A 49 -0.40 -1.79 2.50
N TRP A 50 -0.23 -0.63 1.89
CA TRP A 50 0.50 0.50 2.48
C TRP A 50 -0.16 0.96 3.78
N ASP A 51 -1.48 1.17 3.77
CA ASP A 51 -2.23 1.62 4.94
C ASP A 51 -2.13 0.62 6.10
N VAL A 52 -2.25 -0.68 5.81
CA VAL A 52 -2.09 -1.74 6.81
C VAL A 52 -0.67 -1.77 7.35
N THR A 53 0.37 -1.78 6.50
CA THR A 53 1.77 -1.93 6.93
C THR A 53 2.30 -0.69 7.67
N THR A 54 1.79 0.49 7.37
CA THR A 54 2.15 1.73 8.08
C THR A 54 1.29 1.99 9.31
N SER A 55 0.22 1.21 9.51
CA SER A 55 -0.64 1.38 10.68
C SER A 55 0.10 1.06 11.99
N GLN A 56 -0.13 1.84 13.02
CA GLN A 56 0.42 1.59 14.37
C GLN A 56 0.05 0.20 14.88
N ARG A 57 -1.14 -0.32 14.53
CA ARG A 57 -1.59 -1.67 14.91
C ARG A 57 -0.67 -2.76 14.34
N TYR A 58 -0.34 -2.67 13.05
CA TYR A 58 0.55 -3.63 12.41
C TYR A 58 1.97 -3.53 12.97
N GLN A 59 2.47 -2.32 13.17
CA GLN A 59 3.77 -2.09 13.78
C GLN A 59 3.81 -2.64 15.22
N ALA A 60 2.77 -2.38 16.02
CA ALA A 60 2.66 -2.96 17.36
C ALA A 60 2.58 -4.50 17.35
N SER A 61 1.95 -5.10 16.34
CA SER A 61 1.90 -6.56 16.21
C SER A 61 3.28 -7.21 16.02
N SER A 62 4.26 -6.45 15.54
CA SER A 62 5.64 -6.95 15.43
C SER A 62 6.26 -7.33 16.78
N TRP A 63 5.79 -6.73 17.88
CA TRP A 63 6.19 -7.12 19.23
C TRP A 63 5.75 -8.51 19.61
N LEU A 64 4.64 -9.01 19.05
CA LEU A 64 4.10 -10.34 19.32
C LEU A 64 4.85 -11.46 18.58
N GLY A 65 5.70 -11.10 17.62
CA GLY A 65 6.38 -12.06 16.75
C GLY A 65 5.44 -12.75 15.75
N HIS A 66 6.01 -13.62 14.95
CA HIS A 66 5.27 -14.39 13.93
C HIS A 66 4.57 -15.63 14.49
N ASN A 67 4.83 -15.99 15.76
CA ASN A 67 4.22 -17.14 16.40
C ASN A 67 2.72 -16.88 16.66
N SER A 68 1.85 -17.73 16.13
CA SER A 68 0.40 -17.60 16.26
C SER A 68 -0.11 -17.77 17.70
N ASP A 69 0.64 -18.47 18.56
CA ASP A 69 0.25 -18.77 19.94
C ASP A 69 0.48 -17.61 20.91
N SER A 70 1.24 -16.60 20.48
CA SER A 70 1.49 -15.40 21.28
C SER A 70 0.26 -14.50 21.29
N GLN A 71 -0.42 -14.40 22.43
CA GLN A 71 -1.60 -13.55 22.63
C GLN A 71 -1.26 -12.14 23.07
N ALA A 72 -0.27 -12.00 23.93
CA ALA A 72 0.18 -10.68 24.38
C ALA A 72 1.68 -10.69 24.71
N VAL A 73 2.26 -9.50 24.69
CA VAL A 73 3.60 -9.24 25.24
C VAL A 73 3.52 -8.10 26.24
N THR A 74 4.20 -8.24 27.34
CA THR A 74 4.27 -7.21 28.38
C THR A 74 5.72 -6.85 28.68
N LEU A 75 5.95 -5.58 28.92
CA LEU A 75 7.25 -4.98 29.20
C LEU A 75 7.10 -4.05 30.41
N ARG A 76 7.97 -4.20 31.40
CA ARG A 76 8.02 -3.21 32.50
C ARG A 76 8.58 -1.89 31.98
N ARG A 77 7.83 -0.82 32.14
CA ARG A 77 8.19 0.52 31.66
C ARG A 77 8.38 1.53 32.80
N SER A 78 7.72 1.32 33.93
CA SER A 78 7.71 2.26 35.06
C SER A 78 7.61 1.52 36.38
N THR A 79 8.06 2.14 37.45
CA THR A 79 7.80 1.72 38.85
C THR A 79 6.45 2.23 39.33
N THR A 80 5.83 3.17 38.64
CA THR A 80 4.52 3.75 38.93
C THR A 80 3.48 3.31 37.90
N ALA A 81 2.21 3.42 38.26
CA ALA A 81 1.11 3.17 37.33
C ALA A 81 1.25 4.00 36.06
N LEU A 82 0.88 3.43 34.94
CA LEU A 82 0.93 4.09 33.64
C LEU A 82 -0.41 3.96 32.89
N ASP A 83 -0.65 4.91 31.99
CA ASP A 83 -1.72 4.87 31.01
C ASP A 83 -1.10 4.60 29.65
N GLN A 84 -1.76 3.77 28.84
CA GLN A 84 -1.31 3.47 27.48
C GLN A 84 -2.44 3.60 26.46
N ASP A 85 -2.07 3.79 25.20
CA ASP A 85 -2.98 3.55 24.08
C ASP A 85 -3.10 2.03 23.79
N PHE A 86 -3.99 1.65 22.90
CA PHE A 86 -4.21 0.24 22.57
C PHE A 86 -3.06 -0.42 21.77
N THR A 87 -2.08 0.35 21.31
CA THR A 87 -0.86 -0.12 20.60
C THR A 87 0.36 -0.19 21.53
N ALA A 88 0.26 0.35 22.75
CA ALA A 88 1.37 0.55 23.69
C ALA A 88 2.52 1.44 23.15
N ASP A 89 2.25 2.21 22.11
CA ASP A 89 3.22 3.17 21.54
C ASP A 89 3.23 4.48 22.35
N ARG A 90 2.06 4.88 22.84
CA ARG A 90 1.90 6.08 23.67
C ARG A 90 1.68 5.68 25.12
N LEU A 91 2.60 6.15 25.96
CA LEU A 91 2.59 5.90 27.39
C LEU A 91 2.55 7.23 28.13
N ALA A 92 1.69 7.34 29.14
CA ALA A 92 1.64 8.46 30.07
C ALA A 92 1.74 7.94 31.49
N LYS A 93 2.44 8.64 32.39
CA LYS A 93 2.41 8.32 33.81
C LYS A 93 1.05 8.72 34.39
N THR A 94 0.43 7.82 35.12
CA THR A 94 -0.76 8.16 35.90
C THR A 94 -0.37 9.12 37.04
N ALA A 95 -1.30 9.95 37.45
CA ALA A 95 -1.04 11.00 38.46
C ALA A 95 -0.73 10.47 39.88
N SER A 96 -0.80 9.15 40.14
CA SER A 96 -0.41 8.54 41.38
C SER A 96 1.10 8.31 41.42
N ASP A 97 1.76 8.89 42.39
CA ASP A 97 3.22 8.83 42.59
C ASP A 97 3.66 7.61 43.45
N ASP A 98 2.73 6.69 43.74
CA ASP A 98 3.02 5.51 44.55
C ASP A 98 3.87 4.50 43.77
N ASP A 99 5.04 4.20 44.29
CA ASP A 99 5.89 3.12 43.79
C ASP A 99 5.17 1.78 43.97
N VAL A 100 4.94 1.06 42.87
CA VAL A 100 4.32 -0.25 42.88
C VAL A 100 5.40 -1.31 42.83
N ASP A 101 5.51 -2.09 43.91
CA ASP A 101 6.39 -3.25 43.94
C ASP A 101 5.70 -4.45 43.32
N VAL A 102 6.18 -4.87 42.12
CA VAL A 102 5.59 -5.97 41.38
C VAL A 102 6.58 -7.10 41.28
N THR A 103 6.18 -8.23 41.78
CA THR A 103 6.92 -9.50 41.68
C THR A 103 6.50 -10.30 40.43
N MET A 104 7.33 -11.28 40.04
CA MET A 104 6.98 -12.25 38.99
C MET A 104 5.70 -13.04 39.30
N GLU A 105 5.37 -13.19 40.59
CA GLU A 105 4.14 -13.81 41.07
C GLU A 105 2.91 -13.05 40.61
N THR A 106 2.94 -11.73 40.60
CA THR A 106 1.86 -10.88 40.07
C THR A 106 1.61 -11.08 38.57
N LEU A 107 2.64 -11.33 37.77
CA LEU A 107 2.49 -11.62 36.35
C LEU A 107 1.87 -13.00 36.08
N SER A 108 2.23 -14.02 36.89
CA SER A 108 1.66 -15.36 36.78
C SER A 108 0.19 -15.37 37.15
N ASP A 109 -0.22 -14.61 38.18
CA ASP A 109 -1.61 -14.49 38.58
C ASP A 109 -2.47 -13.68 37.59
N TRP A 110 -1.84 -12.71 36.91
CA TRP A 110 -2.49 -11.90 35.91
C TRP A 110 -2.75 -12.66 34.60
N ALA A 111 -1.87 -13.59 34.22
CA ALA A 111 -2.02 -14.34 32.97
C ALA A 111 -3.35 -15.12 32.94
N PRO A 112 -4.05 -15.18 31.79
CA PRO A 112 -5.27 -15.96 31.69
C PRO A 112 -5.04 -17.44 32.03
N THR A 113 -6.07 -18.08 32.60
CA THR A 113 -5.99 -19.49 33.03
C THR A 113 -5.69 -20.41 31.84
N GLY A 114 -4.63 -21.19 31.93
CA GLY A 114 -4.20 -22.11 30.87
C GLY A 114 -3.16 -21.54 29.92
N ASP A 115 -2.83 -20.27 30.03
CA ASP A 115 -1.74 -19.63 29.25
C ASP A 115 -0.39 -19.74 30.00
N GLN A 116 0.68 -19.73 29.23
CA GLN A 116 2.05 -19.78 29.74
C GLN A 116 2.74 -18.45 29.57
N LEU A 117 3.54 -18.07 30.55
CA LEU A 117 4.44 -16.93 30.47
C LEU A 117 5.82 -17.38 30.02
N VAL A 118 6.31 -16.78 28.94
CA VAL A 118 7.65 -17.04 28.38
C VAL A 118 8.46 -15.75 28.46
N ALA A 119 9.55 -15.77 29.23
CA ALA A 119 10.47 -14.66 29.31
C ALA A 119 11.47 -14.69 28.14
N VAL A 120 11.69 -13.52 27.55
CA VAL A 120 12.71 -13.29 26.52
C VAL A 120 13.48 -12.04 26.89
N ASP A 121 14.77 -12.22 27.17
CA ASP A 121 15.66 -11.13 27.56
C ASP A 121 16.44 -10.64 26.34
N THR A 122 16.36 -9.36 26.06
CA THR A 122 17.20 -8.71 25.06
C THR A 122 18.46 -8.21 25.72
N LEU A 123 19.62 -8.67 25.26
CA LEU A 123 20.94 -8.31 25.77
C LEU A 123 21.57 -7.25 24.88
N TYR A 124 21.78 -6.06 25.38
CA TYR A 124 22.39 -4.97 24.64
C TYR A 124 23.91 -5.06 24.62
N GLN A 125 24.51 -5.06 23.44
CA GLN A 125 25.95 -5.15 23.22
C GLN A 125 26.57 -6.40 23.84
N LEU A 126 26.01 -7.57 23.49
CA LEU A 126 26.58 -8.86 23.87
C LEU A 126 27.91 -9.08 23.13
N HIS A 127 29.00 -9.09 23.87
CA HIS A 127 30.33 -9.41 23.31
C HIS A 127 30.61 -10.89 23.45
N MET A 128 30.98 -11.51 22.31
CA MET A 128 31.34 -12.93 22.21
C MET A 128 32.83 -13.02 21.87
N THR A 129 33.56 -13.91 22.55
CA THR A 129 34.98 -14.12 22.28
C THR A 129 35.24 -15.60 22.05
N ALA A 130 35.87 -15.92 20.93
CA ALA A 130 36.26 -17.26 20.56
C ALA A 130 37.50 -17.71 21.36
N PRO A 131 37.83 -19.02 21.39
CA PRO A 131 38.99 -19.53 22.14
C PRO A 131 40.33 -18.97 21.65
N ASP A 132 40.41 -18.53 20.40
CA ASP A 132 41.61 -17.91 19.79
C ASP A 132 41.75 -16.41 20.16
N GLY A 133 40.81 -15.85 20.92
CA GLY A 133 40.76 -14.44 21.28
C GLY A 133 40.05 -13.51 20.29
N THR A 134 39.53 -14.04 19.19
CA THR A 134 38.74 -13.27 18.21
C THR A 134 37.42 -12.86 18.87
N GLY A 135 37.10 -11.57 18.83
CA GLY A 135 35.90 -11.01 19.45
C GLY A 135 34.91 -10.46 18.43
N TYR A 136 33.61 -10.60 18.71
CA TYR A 136 32.52 -10.01 17.94
C TYR A 136 31.44 -9.47 18.90
N THR A 137 30.83 -8.33 18.57
CA THR A 137 29.76 -7.74 19.38
C THR A 137 28.44 -7.83 18.63
N VAL A 138 27.46 -8.47 19.26
CA VAL A 138 26.07 -8.53 18.80
C VAL A 138 25.30 -7.41 19.49
N ASP A 139 24.72 -6.50 18.73
CA ASP A 139 24.03 -5.31 19.28
C ASP A 139 22.81 -5.68 20.13
N ASN A 140 22.05 -6.70 19.71
CA ASN A 140 20.87 -7.20 20.39
C ASN A 140 20.93 -8.75 20.45
N GLY A 141 21.63 -9.28 21.44
CA GLY A 141 21.59 -10.71 21.77
C GLY A 141 20.27 -11.06 22.46
N THR A 142 19.91 -12.33 22.49
CA THR A 142 18.69 -12.80 23.14
C THR A 142 19.04 -13.92 24.14
N GLN A 143 18.50 -13.85 25.37
CA GLN A 143 18.55 -14.95 26.32
C GLN A 143 17.14 -15.49 26.55
N THR A 144 16.98 -16.82 26.41
CA THR A 144 15.68 -17.48 26.57
C THR A 144 15.83 -18.98 26.80
N ALA A 145 14.85 -19.58 27.48
CA ALA A 145 14.80 -21.02 27.70
C ALA A 145 14.32 -21.82 26.47
N SER A 146 13.71 -21.17 25.48
CA SER A 146 13.11 -21.84 24.31
C SER A 146 13.39 -21.14 23.00
N LEU A 147 13.82 -21.88 22.01
CA LEU A 147 13.99 -21.41 20.63
C LEU A 147 12.66 -21.13 19.93
N ASP A 148 11.56 -21.67 20.46
CA ASP A 148 10.19 -21.44 19.98
C ASP A 148 9.54 -20.19 20.61
N ALA A 149 10.28 -19.50 21.49
CA ALA A 149 9.76 -18.28 22.11
C ALA A 149 9.46 -17.20 21.07
N PRO A 150 8.42 -16.39 21.28
CA PRO A 150 8.05 -15.30 20.37
C PRO A 150 9.24 -14.36 20.12
N ARG A 151 9.39 -13.89 18.88
CA ARG A 151 10.52 -13.04 18.41
C ARG A 151 11.91 -13.68 18.47
N VAL A 152 12.03 -14.91 18.93
CA VAL A 152 13.28 -15.66 18.84
C VAL A 152 13.35 -16.28 17.44
N GLU A 153 14.08 -15.65 16.56
CA GLU A 153 14.20 -16.10 15.17
C GLU A 153 15.35 -17.11 15.04
N ALA A 154 15.13 -18.32 15.55
CA ALA A 154 16.10 -19.40 15.52
C ALA A 154 16.15 -20.19 14.19
N GLY A 155 15.55 -19.65 13.12
CA GLY A 155 15.49 -20.31 11.80
C GLY A 155 14.67 -21.60 11.86
N ASN A 156 15.29 -22.72 11.45
CA ASN A 156 14.65 -24.05 11.49
C ASN A 156 14.94 -24.83 12.79
N LYS A 157 15.45 -24.16 13.84
CA LYS A 157 15.74 -24.80 15.11
C LYS A 157 14.59 -24.59 16.08
N HIS A 158 14.20 -25.65 16.73
CA HIS A 158 13.08 -25.71 17.66
C HIS A 158 13.50 -26.42 18.96
N GLY A 159 12.75 -26.18 20.02
CA GLY A 159 12.89 -26.83 21.32
C GLY A 159 13.55 -25.98 22.39
N SER A 160 13.90 -26.60 23.51
CA SER A 160 14.54 -25.93 24.64
C SER A 160 16.01 -25.62 24.37
N LEU A 161 16.47 -24.47 24.84
CA LEU A 161 17.88 -24.08 24.84
C LEU A 161 18.38 -24.09 26.30
N PRO A 162 19.23 -25.06 26.70
CA PRO A 162 19.76 -25.14 28.05
C PRO A 162 20.66 -23.96 28.38
N ALA A 163 20.87 -23.71 29.70
CA ALA A 163 21.88 -22.75 30.15
C ALA A 163 23.27 -23.12 29.61
N GLN A 164 24.09 -22.12 29.31
CA GLN A 164 25.43 -22.26 28.73
C GLN A 164 25.46 -22.87 27.33
N HIS A 165 24.33 -22.84 26.59
CA HIS A 165 24.26 -23.18 25.21
C HIS A 165 23.86 -21.96 24.37
N ALA A 166 24.27 -21.91 23.12
CA ALA A 166 23.98 -20.81 22.21
C ALA A 166 23.69 -21.24 20.79
N VAL A 167 22.86 -20.46 20.11
CA VAL A 167 22.64 -20.57 18.66
C VAL A 167 23.06 -19.22 18.06
N VAL A 168 23.92 -19.24 17.06
CA VAL A 168 24.44 -18.02 16.43
C VAL A 168 24.15 -18.00 14.93
N SER A 169 24.11 -16.80 14.35
CA SER A 169 23.97 -16.65 12.89
C SER A 169 25.31 -16.94 12.17
N ASP A 170 25.22 -17.28 10.89
CA ASP A 170 26.36 -17.69 10.07
C ASP A 170 27.39 -16.57 9.85
N ASP A 171 26.98 -15.31 9.93
CA ASP A 171 27.87 -14.15 9.88
C ASP A 171 28.65 -13.98 11.22
N VAL A 172 27.99 -14.18 12.36
CA VAL A 172 28.62 -14.15 13.69
C VAL A 172 29.61 -15.32 13.83
N ALA A 173 29.21 -16.53 13.41
CA ALA A 173 30.08 -17.71 13.43
C ALA A 173 31.33 -17.50 12.55
N ARG A 174 31.17 -16.97 11.34
CA ARG A 174 32.31 -16.64 10.46
C ARG A 174 33.21 -15.56 11.02
N ALA A 175 32.65 -14.52 11.63
CA ALA A 175 33.41 -13.42 12.24
C ALA A 175 34.25 -13.89 13.44
N LEU A 176 33.73 -14.85 14.21
CA LEU A 176 34.41 -15.48 15.34
C LEU A 176 35.33 -16.65 14.94
N GLY A 177 35.16 -17.20 13.72
CA GLY A 177 35.92 -18.37 13.28
C GLY A 177 35.56 -19.66 14.03
N VAL A 178 34.28 -19.81 14.46
CA VAL A 178 33.79 -20.89 15.30
C VAL A 178 32.81 -21.80 14.56
N GLU A 179 32.77 -23.07 14.99
CA GLU A 179 31.87 -24.09 14.48
C GLU A 179 30.91 -24.57 15.60
N ALA A 180 29.90 -25.37 15.21
CA ALA A 180 29.04 -26.02 16.18
C ALA A 180 29.84 -27.02 17.05
N GLY A 181 29.70 -26.91 18.36
CA GLY A 181 30.48 -27.63 19.37
C GLY A 181 31.55 -26.77 20.06
N ASP A 182 31.91 -25.62 19.51
CA ASP A 182 32.91 -24.75 20.11
C ASP A 182 32.31 -23.98 21.29
N THR A 183 33.18 -23.67 22.27
CA THR A 183 32.78 -22.86 23.43
C THR A 183 33.26 -21.43 23.24
N VAL A 184 32.35 -20.49 23.40
CA VAL A 184 32.62 -19.04 23.35
C VAL A 184 32.44 -18.39 24.71
N ALA A 185 33.30 -17.43 25.06
CA ALA A 185 33.09 -16.58 26.20
C ALA A 185 32.13 -15.47 25.87
N LEU A 186 31.20 -15.17 26.77
CA LEU A 186 30.20 -14.14 26.66
C LEU A 186 30.47 -13.05 27.66
N SER A 187 30.33 -11.80 27.29
CA SER A 187 30.42 -10.69 28.23
C SER A 187 29.51 -9.53 27.84
N VAL A 188 28.93 -8.87 28.85
CA VAL A 188 28.20 -7.62 28.64
C VAL A 188 28.84 -6.57 29.56
N THR A 189 29.35 -5.51 28.99
CA THR A 189 30.04 -4.47 29.73
C THR A 189 29.04 -3.53 30.40
N VAL A 190 29.17 -3.38 31.72
CA VAL A 190 28.39 -2.49 32.55
C VAL A 190 29.28 -1.30 32.92
N SER A 191 29.06 -0.15 32.33
CA SER A 191 29.81 1.06 32.69
C SER A 191 29.21 1.69 33.94
N LYS A 192 29.85 1.51 35.09
CA LYS A 192 29.65 2.38 36.26
C LYS A 192 30.85 3.35 36.34
N GLN A 193 30.57 4.59 36.60
CA GLN A 193 31.38 5.82 36.49
C GLN A 193 32.90 5.79 36.74
N ARG A 194 33.53 4.70 37.20
CA ARG A 194 34.98 4.60 37.44
C ARG A 194 35.63 3.23 37.19
N ALA A 195 34.90 2.16 36.98
CA ALA A 195 35.46 0.85 36.61
C ALA A 195 34.49 0.14 35.65
N ALA A 196 34.96 -0.28 34.50
CA ALA A 196 34.21 -1.17 33.63
C ALA A 196 34.10 -2.53 34.31
N GLN A 197 32.91 -2.91 34.75
CA GLN A 197 32.61 -4.28 35.20
C GLN A 197 31.95 -4.98 34.02
N SER A 198 32.40 -6.18 33.69
CA SER A 198 31.73 -7.07 32.76
C SER A 198 31.00 -8.16 33.52
N ILE A 199 29.81 -8.51 33.08
CA ILE A 199 29.13 -9.72 33.50
C ILE A 199 29.49 -10.77 32.45
N GLU A 200 30.13 -11.85 32.91
CA GLU A 200 30.75 -12.86 32.09
C GLU A 200 29.98 -14.18 32.19
N GLY A 201 29.99 -14.93 31.11
CA GLY A 201 29.46 -16.27 30.98
C GLY A 201 30.18 -17.03 29.89
N SER A 202 29.81 -18.26 29.69
CA SER A 202 30.29 -19.07 28.53
C SER A 202 29.16 -19.87 27.98
N ALA A 203 29.21 -20.14 26.67
CA ALA A 203 28.21 -20.98 26.00
C ALA A 203 28.84 -21.84 24.92
N VAL A 204 28.33 -23.08 24.77
CA VAL A 204 28.65 -23.98 23.69
C VAL A 204 27.72 -23.65 22.52
N ILE A 205 28.27 -23.55 21.32
CA ILE A 205 27.48 -23.31 20.11
C ILE A 205 26.80 -24.61 19.67
N ASP A 206 25.49 -24.69 19.88
CA ASP A 206 24.71 -25.87 19.47
C ASP A 206 24.40 -25.88 17.97
N ALA A 207 24.22 -24.71 17.39
CA ALA A 207 23.86 -24.58 15.99
C ALA A 207 24.22 -23.24 15.39
N ILE A 208 24.45 -23.26 14.09
CA ILE A 208 24.58 -22.05 13.27
C ILE A 208 23.35 -21.95 12.39
N ILE A 209 22.68 -20.78 12.42
CA ILE A 209 21.48 -20.47 11.65
C ILE A 209 21.78 -19.45 10.55
N LYS A 210 20.96 -19.42 9.51
CA LYS A 210 21.04 -18.37 8.49
C LYS A 210 20.47 -17.07 9.07
N GLY A 211 21.20 -15.97 8.92
CA GLY A 211 20.77 -14.67 9.40
C GLY A 211 21.94 -13.71 9.56
N GLU A 212 21.67 -12.50 10.06
CA GLU A 212 22.68 -11.47 10.31
C GLU A 212 22.59 -11.00 11.75
N GLY A 213 23.77 -10.93 12.43
CA GLY A 213 23.94 -10.30 13.73
C GLY A 213 23.15 -10.94 14.88
N ARG A 214 22.89 -12.26 14.84
CA ARG A 214 22.06 -12.94 15.86
C ARG A 214 22.88 -13.84 16.76
N ALA A 215 22.61 -13.71 18.05
CA ALA A 215 23.07 -14.65 19.07
C ALA A 215 21.92 -14.92 20.06
N ILE A 216 21.54 -16.18 20.19
CA ILE A 216 20.53 -16.67 21.12
C ILE A 216 21.24 -17.52 22.15
N VAL A 217 21.09 -17.17 23.43
CA VAL A 217 21.78 -17.82 24.55
C VAL A 217 20.74 -18.45 25.46
N GLY A 218 21.05 -19.60 26.02
CA GLY A 218 20.17 -20.30 26.98
C GLY A 218 19.94 -19.50 28.23
N ASP A 219 18.76 -19.61 28.82
CA ASP A 219 18.41 -18.94 30.07
C ASP A 219 19.33 -19.34 31.23
N GLY A 220 19.64 -18.39 32.10
CA GLY A 220 20.57 -18.58 33.20
C GLY A 220 22.07 -18.59 32.84
N THR A 221 22.43 -18.32 31.56
CA THR A 221 23.84 -18.19 31.15
C THR A 221 24.48 -16.90 31.66
N LEU A 222 23.74 -15.79 31.64
CA LEU A 222 24.15 -14.49 32.16
C LEU A 222 23.20 -14.07 33.27
N ASP A 223 23.73 -13.31 34.23
CA ASP A 223 22.95 -12.76 35.37
C ASP A 223 22.09 -11.57 34.91
N ILE A 224 20.85 -11.87 34.56
CA ILE A 224 19.88 -10.90 34.00
C ILE A 224 19.56 -9.81 35.04
N ASP A 225 19.45 -10.14 36.32
CA ASP A 225 19.10 -9.16 37.34
C ASP A 225 20.15 -8.05 37.46
N ARG A 226 21.43 -8.43 37.43
CA ARG A 226 22.53 -7.45 37.41
C ARG A 226 22.57 -6.63 36.13
N LEU A 227 22.25 -7.25 34.96
CA LEU A 227 22.17 -6.57 33.69
C LEU A 227 21.00 -5.59 33.64
N ALA A 228 19.85 -5.95 34.23
CA ALA A 228 18.67 -5.10 34.31
C ALA A 228 18.92 -3.84 35.14
N VAL A 229 19.55 -4.00 36.32
CA VAL A 229 19.95 -2.86 37.16
C VAL A 229 20.92 -1.91 36.46
N ALA A 230 21.69 -2.45 35.52
CA ALA A 230 22.64 -1.67 34.74
C ALA A 230 22.03 -1.09 33.43
N GLY A 231 20.77 -1.36 33.15
CA GLY A 231 20.12 -0.95 31.92
C GLY A 231 20.68 -1.61 30.65
N ARG A 232 21.25 -2.83 30.81
CA ARG A 232 21.88 -3.60 29.73
C ARG A 232 21.01 -4.73 29.20
N THR A 233 19.83 -4.93 29.79
CA THR A 233 18.85 -5.88 29.33
C THR A 233 17.44 -5.32 29.42
N GLN A 234 16.56 -5.86 28.64
CA GLN A 234 15.12 -5.62 28.71
C GLN A 234 14.41 -6.96 28.62
N THR A 235 13.66 -7.32 29.63
CA THR A 235 12.85 -8.54 29.66
C THR A 235 11.47 -8.27 29.10
N ALA A 236 11.06 -9.10 28.14
CA ALA A 236 9.71 -9.16 27.62
C ALA A 236 9.06 -10.47 28.07
N TRP A 237 7.86 -10.40 28.63
CA TRP A 237 7.09 -11.59 28.99
C TRP A 237 5.99 -11.79 27.97
N TYR A 238 6.03 -12.92 27.30
CA TYR A 238 5.02 -13.30 26.32
C TYR A 238 3.99 -14.20 26.96
N VAL A 239 2.73 -13.87 26.74
CA VAL A 239 1.59 -14.70 27.12
C VAL A 239 1.26 -15.57 25.92
N THR A 240 1.43 -16.88 26.05
CA THR A 240 1.17 -17.87 24.99
C THR A 240 0.05 -18.79 25.43
N GLY A 241 -0.93 -19.00 24.55
CA GLY A 241 -2.11 -19.84 24.85
C GLY A 241 -3.32 -19.43 24.04
N PRO A 242 -4.47 -20.07 24.28
CA PRO A 242 -5.70 -19.82 23.53
C PRO A 242 -6.51 -18.63 24.04
N ALA A 243 -6.30 -18.17 25.27
CA ALA A 243 -7.15 -17.17 25.89
C ALA A 243 -6.80 -15.74 25.44
N PRO A 244 -7.79 -14.91 25.02
CA PRO A 244 -7.53 -13.56 24.61
C PRO A 244 -7.24 -12.64 25.80
N VAL A 245 -6.21 -11.81 25.69
CA VAL A 245 -5.95 -10.75 26.67
C VAL A 245 -6.76 -9.52 26.30
N THR A 246 -7.79 -9.21 27.11
CA THR A 246 -8.73 -8.10 26.89
C THR A 246 -8.19 -6.75 27.34
N TRP A 247 -8.85 -5.65 26.95
CA TRP A 247 -8.47 -4.31 27.36
C TRP A 247 -8.53 -4.09 28.88
N GLU A 248 -9.47 -4.73 29.57
CA GLU A 248 -9.57 -4.67 31.03
C GLU A 248 -8.34 -5.28 31.70
N LYS A 249 -7.91 -6.44 31.23
CA LYS A 249 -6.70 -7.12 31.68
C LYS A 249 -5.43 -6.27 31.44
N ILE A 250 -5.38 -5.55 30.32
CA ILE A 250 -4.28 -4.61 30.06
C ILE A 250 -4.25 -3.51 31.11
N ARG A 251 -5.40 -2.93 31.45
CA ARG A 251 -5.49 -1.85 32.43
C ARG A 251 -5.07 -2.30 33.84
N GLU A 252 -5.38 -3.54 34.23
CA GLU A 252 -4.90 -4.10 35.50
C GLU A 252 -3.36 -4.08 35.56
N LEU A 253 -2.70 -4.52 34.50
CA LEU A 253 -1.25 -4.58 34.44
C LEU A 253 -0.59 -3.20 34.28
N ASN A 254 -1.27 -2.28 33.60
CA ASN A 254 -0.83 -0.88 33.53
C ASN A 254 -0.75 -0.23 34.93
N ALA A 255 -1.68 -0.55 35.83
CA ALA A 255 -1.63 -0.08 37.21
C ALA A 255 -0.36 -0.52 37.93
N SER A 256 0.29 -1.57 37.48
CA SER A 256 1.57 -2.09 38.00
C SER A 256 2.79 -1.63 37.21
N GLY A 257 2.65 -0.67 36.29
CA GLY A 257 3.75 -0.07 35.53
C GLY A 257 4.21 -0.88 34.32
N PHE A 258 3.42 -1.87 33.84
CA PHE A 258 3.68 -2.63 32.63
C PHE A 258 2.92 -2.07 31.47
N SER A 259 3.55 -2.00 30.29
CA SER A 259 2.87 -1.81 29.01
C SER A 259 2.56 -3.15 28.37
N VAL A 260 1.42 -3.29 27.74
CA VAL A 260 0.95 -4.55 27.18
C VAL A 260 0.49 -4.35 25.73
N VAL A 261 1.02 -5.15 24.82
CA VAL A 261 0.50 -5.25 23.45
C VAL A 261 -0.27 -6.57 23.34
N SER A 262 -1.54 -6.53 23.02
CA SER A 262 -2.41 -7.71 22.88
C SER A 262 -2.91 -7.88 21.47
N ARG A 263 -2.81 -9.08 20.90
CA ARG A 263 -3.34 -9.44 19.59
C ARG A 263 -4.85 -9.20 19.49
N HIS A 264 -5.58 -9.56 20.56
CA HIS A 264 -7.03 -9.38 20.62
C HIS A 264 -7.42 -7.90 20.56
N VAL A 265 -6.71 -7.04 21.31
CA VAL A 265 -6.98 -5.59 21.38
C VAL A 265 -6.53 -4.88 20.10
N LEU A 266 -5.44 -5.32 19.46
CA LEU A 266 -5.04 -4.80 18.15
C LEU A 266 -6.07 -5.13 17.06
N ALA A 267 -6.68 -6.32 17.11
CA ALA A 267 -7.74 -6.70 16.18
C ALA A 267 -9.06 -5.98 16.48
N ASN A 268 -9.39 -5.81 17.77
CA ASN A 268 -10.64 -5.23 18.26
C ASN A 268 -10.32 -4.05 19.21
N PRO A 269 -9.94 -2.88 18.70
CA PRO A 269 -9.56 -1.74 19.54
C PRO A 269 -10.75 -1.28 20.39
N PRO A 270 -10.49 -0.82 21.62
CA PRO A 270 -11.51 -0.25 22.48
C PRO A 270 -12.07 1.05 21.86
N ASP A 271 -13.29 1.40 22.26
CA ASP A 271 -13.87 2.68 21.87
C ASP A 271 -13.04 3.84 22.43
N ALA A 272 -13.03 4.98 21.72
CA ALA A 272 -12.29 6.18 22.13
C ALA A 272 -12.64 6.65 23.56
N SER A 273 -13.88 6.41 24.01
CA SER A 273 -14.34 6.72 25.37
C SER A 273 -13.72 5.84 26.47
N ALA A 274 -13.19 4.66 26.10
CA ALA A 274 -12.54 3.73 27.03
C ALA A 274 -11.04 4.01 27.18
N LEU A 275 -10.47 4.91 26.38
CA LEU A 275 -9.08 5.33 26.49
C LEU A 275 -8.90 6.38 27.60
N PRO A 276 -7.76 6.37 28.29
CA PRO A 276 -7.43 7.41 29.26
C PRO A 276 -7.46 8.80 28.63
N SER A 277 -8.01 9.79 29.34
CA SER A 277 -8.21 11.16 28.81
C SER A 277 -6.90 11.81 28.33
N GLN A 278 -5.78 11.50 28.98
CA GLN A 278 -4.46 12.00 28.58
C GLN A 278 -4.02 11.42 27.23
N ILE A 279 -4.42 10.19 26.92
CA ILE A 279 -4.12 9.51 25.65
C ILE A 279 -5.12 9.91 24.57
N ALA A 280 -6.41 9.99 24.91
CA ALA A 280 -7.48 10.34 23.96
C ALA A 280 -7.29 11.71 23.30
N GLN A 281 -6.64 12.67 23.96
CA GLN A 281 -6.32 13.99 23.37
C GLN A 281 -5.37 13.90 22.15
N TYR A 282 -4.64 12.79 22.00
CA TYR A 282 -3.71 12.56 20.90
C TYR A 282 -4.31 11.75 19.74
N GLU A 283 -5.59 11.35 19.83
CA GLU A 283 -6.27 10.54 18.79
C GLU A 283 -6.65 11.31 17.52
N VAL A 284 -6.48 12.62 17.47
CA VAL A 284 -6.55 13.30 16.17
C VAL A 284 -5.43 12.69 15.32
N PRO A 285 -5.74 12.04 14.18
CA PRO A 285 -4.73 11.42 13.33
C PRO A 285 -3.58 12.39 13.13
N GLU A 286 -2.37 11.96 13.44
CA GLU A 286 -1.16 12.81 13.32
C GLU A 286 -1.02 13.38 11.90
N ALA A 287 -1.50 12.62 10.92
CA ALA A 287 -1.69 13.05 9.53
C ALA A 287 -2.58 14.28 9.38
N LEU A 288 -3.62 14.45 10.21
CA LEU A 288 -4.50 15.61 10.19
C LEU A 288 -3.98 16.76 11.06
N ARG A 289 -3.22 16.47 12.11
CA ARG A 289 -2.69 17.48 13.03
C ARG A 289 -1.45 18.19 12.48
N ASN A 290 -0.60 17.45 11.75
CA ASN A 290 0.63 17.95 11.12
C ASN A 290 0.53 18.00 9.60
N ALA A 291 -0.67 17.87 9.04
CA ALA A 291 -0.85 17.83 7.61
C ALA A 291 -0.45 19.15 6.97
N ASN A 292 0.70 19.13 6.36
CA ASN A 292 1.13 20.21 5.51
C ASN A 292 0.17 20.27 4.29
N PRO A 293 -0.56 21.39 4.07
CA PRO A 293 -1.49 21.50 2.95
C PRO A 293 -0.86 21.14 1.59
N TRP A 294 0.45 21.25 1.47
CA TRP A 294 1.22 20.86 0.29
C TRP A 294 1.24 19.34 0.04
N GLN A 295 1.21 18.52 1.08
CA GLN A 295 1.16 17.05 0.93
C GLN A 295 -0.18 16.60 0.34
N TYR A 296 -1.29 17.22 0.75
CA TYR A 296 -2.60 16.98 0.14
C TYR A 296 -2.65 17.43 -1.31
N LEU A 297 -2.05 18.58 -1.62
CA LEU A 297 -1.98 19.08 -2.99
C LEU A 297 -1.21 18.11 -3.90
N LEU A 298 -0.07 17.59 -3.44
CA LEU A 298 0.70 16.56 -4.15
C LEU A 298 -0.10 15.27 -4.34
N LEU A 299 -0.79 14.81 -3.30
CA LEU A 299 -1.60 13.61 -3.38
C LEU A 299 -2.74 13.79 -4.39
N VAL A 300 -3.47 14.92 -4.34
CA VAL A 300 -4.55 15.23 -5.29
C VAL A 300 -3.99 15.34 -6.71
N ALA A 301 -2.85 15.99 -6.90
CA ALA A 301 -2.21 16.10 -8.21
C ALA A 301 -1.78 14.73 -8.76
N GLY A 302 -1.18 13.88 -7.93
CA GLY A 302 -0.83 12.52 -8.31
C GLY A 302 -2.04 11.68 -8.71
N VAL A 303 -3.13 11.77 -7.94
CA VAL A 303 -4.39 11.08 -8.27
C VAL A 303 -4.96 11.58 -9.60
N LEU A 304 -4.98 12.90 -9.85
CA LEU A 304 -5.47 13.46 -11.11
C LEU A 304 -4.60 13.03 -12.30
N LEU A 305 -3.28 12.98 -12.13
CA LEU A 305 -2.35 12.49 -13.13
C LEU A 305 -2.65 11.04 -13.49
N ILE A 306 -2.76 10.15 -12.51
CA ILE A 306 -3.08 8.72 -12.70
C ILE A 306 -4.44 8.57 -13.39
N LEU A 307 -5.47 9.33 -12.99
CA LEU A 307 -6.79 9.28 -13.61
C LEU A 307 -6.74 9.71 -15.08
N THR A 308 -5.98 10.77 -15.39
CA THR A 308 -5.81 11.24 -16.78
C THR A 308 -5.10 10.19 -17.62
N GLU A 309 -4.06 9.57 -17.11
CA GLU A 309 -3.35 8.50 -17.79
C GLU A 309 -4.24 7.29 -18.06
N MET A 310 -5.04 6.89 -17.08
CA MET A 310 -6.02 5.80 -17.25
C MET A 310 -7.06 6.12 -18.33
N ILE A 311 -7.57 7.36 -18.39
CA ILE A 311 -8.49 7.79 -19.45
C ILE A 311 -7.83 7.70 -20.83
N LEU A 312 -6.57 8.10 -20.95
CA LEU A 312 -5.80 8.02 -22.18
C LEU A 312 -5.57 6.58 -22.64
N LEU A 313 -5.22 5.67 -21.71
CA LEU A 313 -5.07 4.23 -21.97
C LEU A 313 -6.37 3.58 -22.45
N ILE A 314 -7.51 3.97 -21.89
CA ILE A 314 -8.82 3.40 -22.19
C ILE A 314 -9.40 4.00 -23.51
N SER A 315 -9.04 5.23 -23.86
CA SER A 315 -9.57 5.96 -25.03
C SER A 315 -9.44 5.21 -26.36
N PRO A 316 -8.31 4.57 -26.73
CA PRO A 316 -8.20 3.77 -27.96
C PRO A 316 -9.19 2.62 -28.02
N LEU A 317 -9.47 1.98 -26.89
CA LEU A 317 -10.43 0.87 -26.82
C LEU A 317 -11.84 1.34 -27.18
N TYR A 318 -12.26 2.50 -26.65
CA TYR A 318 -13.54 3.11 -27.00
C TYR A 318 -13.62 3.51 -28.48
N THR A 319 -12.53 3.97 -29.08
CA THR A 319 -12.53 4.32 -30.52
C THR A 319 -12.71 3.09 -31.42
N VAL A 320 -12.19 1.93 -31.03
CA VAL A 320 -12.40 0.65 -31.72
C VAL A 320 -13.84 0.17 -31.53
N ALA A 321 -14.36 0.22 -30.30
CA ALA A 321 -15.75 -0.15 -29.99
C ALA A 321 -16.78 0.76 -30.67
N GLN A 322 -16.42 2.02 -30.90
CA GLN A 322 -17.29 3.04 -31.50
C GLN A 322 -17.83 2.66 -32.87
N ARG A 323 -17.11 1.86 -33.68
CA ARG A 323 -17.57 1.43 -35.01
C ARG A 323 -18.85 0.59 -34.96
N SER A 324 -18.99 -0.33 -34.00
CA SER A 324 -20.22 -1.12 -33.82
C SER A 324 -21.36 -0.25 -33.31
N VAL A 325 -21.05 0.62 -32.34
CA VAL A 325 -22.02 1.57 -31.75
C VAL A 325 -22.51 2.57 -32.80
N MET A 326 -21.65 3.06 -33.70
CA MET A 326 -22.04 3.94 -34.81
C MET A 326 -22.98 3.26 -35.81
N ARG A 327 -22.76 1.98 -36.15
CA ARG A 327 -23.69 1.23 -37.00
C ARG A 327 -25.07 1.13 -36.37
N THR A 328 -25.13 0.76 -35.10
CA THR A 328 -26.37 0.65 -34.33
C THR A 328 -27.06 2.01 -34.22
N ALA A 329 -26.30 3.08 -33.95
CA ALA A 329 -26.82 4.46 -33.92
C ALA A 329 -27.37 4.91 -35.26
N ALA A 330 -26.69 4.60 -36.38
CA ALA A 330 -27.15 4.92 -37.71
C ALA A 330 -28.46 4.18 -38.06
N MET A 331 -28.60 2.90 -37.68
CA MET A 331 -29.84 2.14 -37.82
C MET A 331 -30.99 2.75 -36.99
N ILE A 332 -30.74 3.20 -35.79
CA ILE A 332 -31.75 3.88 -34.95
C ILE A 332 -32.23 5.16 -35.63
N VAL A 333 -31.30 5.98 -36.14
CA VAL A 333 -31.65 7.23 -36.84
C VAL A 333 -32.40 6.95 -38.17
N ALA A 334 -31.99 5.92 -38.93
CA ALA A 334 -32.66 5.52 -40.15
C ALA A 334 -34.12 5.05 -39.93
N ASN A 335 -34.39 4.50 -38.73
CA ASN A 335 -35.76 4.10 -38.31
C ASN A 335 -36.52 5.22 -37.58
N GLY A 336 -36.13 6.48 -37.76
CA GLY A 336 -36.86 7.65 -37.21
C GLY A 336 -36.41 8.08 -35.81
N GLY A 337 -35.31 7.54 -35.28
CA GLY A 337 -34.70 7.99 -34.05
C GLY A 337 -34.01 9.36 -34.18
N ASP A 338 -33.83 10.05 -33.08
CA ASP A 338 -33.14 11.34 -33.03
C ASP A 338 -31.60 11.16 -33.02
N ARG A 339 -30.89 12.14 -33.60
CA ARG A 339 -29.41 12.19 -33.54
C ARG A 339 -28.85 12.15 -32.11
N SER A 340 -29.60 12.66 -31.16
CA SER A 340 -29.25 12.58 -29.74
C SER A 340 -29.25 11.15 -29.19
N ASP A 341 -29.93 10.21 -29.81
CA ASP A 341 -30.00 8.80 -29.38
C ASP A 341 -28.68 8.07 -29.65
N GLY A 342 -27.93 8.47 -30.70
CA GLY A 342 -26.55 7.99 -30.90
C GLY A 342 -25.60 8.37 -29.75
N ARG A 343 -25.70 9.62 -29.26
CA ARG A 343 -24.92 10.07 -28.09
C ARG A 343 -25.32 9.29 -26.83
N ARG A 344 -26.64 9.11 -26.60
CA ARG A 344 -27.13 8.34 -25.45
C ARG A 344 -26.67 6.89 -25.49
N LEU A 345 -26.65 6.28 -26.67
CA LEU A 345 -26.19 4.90 -26.87
C LEU A 345 -24.71 4.74 -26.49
N THR A 346 -23.86 5.68 -26.91
CA THR A 346 -22.43 5.66 -26.57
C THR A 346 -22.20 5.81 -25.06
N ILE A 347 -22.92 6.72 -24.41
CA ILE A 347 -22.86 6.92 -22.95
C ILE A 347 -23.38 5.67 -22.21
N ALA A 348 -24.51 5.08 -22.69
CA ALA A 348 -25.06 3.87 -22.10
C ALA A 348 -24.11 2.68 -22.23
N HIS A 349 -23.39 2.58 -23.34
CA HIS A 349 -22.36 1.55 -23.52
C HIS A 349 -21.21 1.74 -22.54
N GLY A 350 -20.73 2.99 -22.36
CA GLY A 350 -19.76 3.33 -21.33
C GLY A 350 -20.25 2.97 -19.92
N LEU A 351 -21.50 3.30 -19.59
CA LEU A 351 -22.07 2.99 -18.27
C LEU A 351 -22.12 1.47 -18.00
N ILE A 352 -22.47 0.66 -18.99
CA ILE A 352 -22.55 -0.80 -18.85
C ILE A 352 -21.16 -1.42 -18.69
N ILE A 353 -20.19 -0.99 -19.51
CA ILE A 353 -18.79 -1.44 -19.33
C ILE A 353 -18.27 -1.02 -17.96
N GLY A 354 -18.53 0.23 -17.56
CA GLY A 354 -18.17 0.74 -16.25
C GLY A 354 -18.78 -0.06 -15.10
N ALA A 355 -20.06 -0.45 -15.22
CA ALA A 355 -20.74 -1.26 -14.21
C ALA A 355 -20.15 -2.69 -14.12
N TYR A 356 -19.85 -3.34 -15.25
CA TYR A 356 -19.17 -4.65 -15.23
C TYR A 356 -17.76 -4.53 -14.65
N SER A 357 -17.02 -3.48 -15.01
CA SER A 357 -15.70 -3.21 -14.45
C SER A 357 -15.76 -2.94 -12.95
N ALA A 358 -16.76 -2.21 -12.48
CA ALA A 358 -16.97 -1.95 -11.06
C ALA A 358 -17.26 -3.24 -10.28
N ALA A 359 -18.17 -4.08 -10.78
CA ALA A 359 -18.48 -5.37 -10.16
C ALA A 359 -17.23 -6.27 -10.09
N PHE A 360 -16.47 -6.34 -11.16
CA PHE A 360 -15.22 -7.11 -11.21
C PHE A 360 -14.15 -6.53 -10.26
N SER A 361 -13.97 -5.20 -10.25
CA SER A 361 -13.02 -4.51 -9.36
C SER A 361 -13.37 -4.71 -7.89
N VAL A 362 -14.65 -4.59 -7.50
CA VAL A 362 -15.09 -4.78 -6.11
C VAL A 362 -14.78 -6.20 -5.64
N VAL A 363 -15.11 -7.21 -6.45
CA VAL A 363 -14.87 -8.61 -6.08
C VAL A 363 -13.38 -8.89 -5.89
N LEU A 364 -12.53 -8.49 -6.87
CA LEU A 364 -11.10 -8.76 -6.74
C LEU A 364 -10.44 -7.90 -5.66
N SER A 365 -10.85 -6.64 -5.49
CA SER A 365 -10.34 -5.81 -4.40
C SER A 365 -10.73 -6.36 -3.04
N ALA A 366 -11.97 -6.87 -2.88
CA ALA A 366 -12.38 -7.53 -1.65
C ALA A 366 -11.55 -8.80 -1.37
N CYS A 367 -11.26 -9.61 -2.40
CA CYS A 367 -10.38 -10.77 -2.27
C CYS A 367 -8.94 -10.36 -1.87
N ALA A 368 -8.40 -9.30 -2.47
CA ALA A 368 -7.08 -8.78 -2.12
C ALA A 368 -7.04 -8.25 -0.68
N MET A 369 -8.05 -7.50 -0.27
CA MET A 369 -8.19 -6.99 1.10
C MET A 369 -8.32 -8.14 2.11
N LEU A 370 -9.10 -9.17 1.81
CA LEU A 370 -9.18 -10.38 2.62
C LEU A 370 -7.81 -11.05 2.75
N GLY A 371 -7.09 -11.19 1.63
CA GLY A 371 -5.73 -11.75 1.64
C GLY A 371 -4.75 -10.95 2.50
N ILE A 372 -4.79 -9.62 2.43
CA ILE A 372 -3.96 -8.72 3.26
C ILE A 372 -4.34 -8.85 4.74
N GLY A 373 -5.64 -8.91 5.06
CA GLY A 373 -6.12 -9.09 6.43
C GLY A 373 -5.68 -10.42 7.05
N LEU A 374 -5.75 -11.51 6.29
CA LEU A 374 -5.27 -12.82 6.72
C LEU A 374 -3.73 -12.85 6.87
N TRP A 375 -3.02 -12.24 5.92
CA TRP A 375 -1.56 -12.16 5.95
C TRP A 375 -1.05 -11.34 7.15
N SER A 376 -1.74 -10.27 7.53
CA SER A 376 -1.34 -9.42 8.67
C SER A 376 -1.44 -10.13 10.03
N GLY A 377 -2.15 -11.26 10.12
CA GLY A 377 -2.41 -11.98 11.37
C GLY A 377 -3.39 -11.27 12.34
N LEU A 378 -3.87 -10.07 11.99
CA LEU A 378 -4.82 -9.27 12.78
C LEU A 378 -6.26 -9.37 12.26
N GLY A 379 -6.48 -10.15 11.18
CA GLY A 379 -7.79 -10.35 10.58
C GLY A 379 -8.31 -9.13 9.82
N LEU A 380 -9.62 -9.10 9.55
CA LEU A 380 -10.24 -8.03 8.77
C LEU A 380 -10.40 -6.70 9.53
N GLY A 381 -10.26 -6.71 10.86
CA GLY A 381 -10.44 -5.51 11.69
C GLY A 381 -9.40 -4.40 11.44
N ILE A 382 -8.25 -4.74 10.86
CA ILE A 382 -7.22 -3.75 10.50
C ILE A 382 -7.42 -3.16 9.10
N VAL A 383 -8.20 -3.82 8.24
CA VAL A 383 -8.34 -3.45 6.82
C VAL A 383 -9.42 -2.37 6.67
N PRO A 384 -9.09 -1.19 6.13
CA PRO A 384 -10.07 -0.15 5.92
C PRO A 384 -11.05 -0.54 4.80
N LEU A 385 -12.35 -0.33 5.00
CA LEU A 385 -13.38 -0.68 4.01
C LEU A 385 -13.65 0.41 2.97
N TRP A 386 -13.22 1.65 3.21
CA TRP A 386 -13.47 2.78 2.29
C TRP A 386 -12.88 2.59 0.88
N PRO A 387 -11.74 1.86 0.65
CA PRO A 387 -11.23 1.64 -0.70
C PRO A 387 -12.16 0.78 -1.57
N LEU A 388 -13.03 -0.06 -0.97
CA LEU A 388 -14.07 -0.78 -1.73
C LEU A 388 -15.05 0.19 -2.40
N GLY A 389 -15.40 1.29 -1.76
CA GLY A 389 -16.21 2.35 -2.36
C GLY A 389 -15.54 2.97 -3.59
N LEU A 390 -14.24 3.20 -3.54
CA LEU A 390 -13.45 3.67 -4.68
C LEU A 390 -13.40 2.63 -5.80
N SER A 391 -13.22 1.35 -5.48
CA SER A 391 -13.19 0.27 -6.47
C SER A 391 -14.52 0.12 -7.21
N ALA A 392 -15.64 0.53 -6.62
CA ALA A 392 -16.95 0.58 -7.27
C ALA A 392 -17.13 1.85 -8.12
N LEU A 393 -16.72 3.01 -7.61
CA LEU A 393 -16.99 4.31 -8.22
C LEU A 393 -16.05 4.63 -9.38
N LEU A 394 -14.74 4.41 -9.22
CA LEU A 394 -13.72 4.79 -10.20
C LEU A 394 -13.91 4.15 -11.58
N PRO A 395 -14.21 2.84 -11.73
CA PRO A 395 -14.42 2.24 -13.03
C PRO A 395 -15.60 2.87 -13.78
N ILE A 396 -16.68 3.20 -13.08
CA ILE A 396 -17.86 3.84 -13.66
C ILE A 396 -17.51 5.25 -14.16
N LEU A 397 -16.85 6.04 -13.32
CA LEU A 397 -16.45 7.40 -13.67
C LEU A 397 -15.47 7.41 -14.85
N LEU A 398 -14.42 6.59 -14.81
CA LEU A 398 -13.43 6.50 -15.89
C LEU A 398 -14.08 6.07 -17.22
N SER A 399 -14.92 5.06 -17.18
CA SER A 399 -15.64 4.57 -18.35
C SER A 399 -16.58 5.63 -18.92
N LEU A 400 -17.31 6.36 -18.08
CA LEU A 400 -18.15 7.48 -18.51
C LEU A 400 -17.30 8.61 -19.12
N MET A 401 -16.23 9.04 -18.47
CA MET A 401 -15.35 10.09 -18.98
C MET A 401 -14.73 9.70 -20.33
N ALA A 402 -14.23 8.46 -20.45
CA ALA A 402 -13.69 7.94 -21.70
C ALA A 402 -14.74 7.87 -22.83
N SER A 403 -16.01 7.70 -22.49
CA SER A 403 -17.12 7.66 -23.47
C SER A 403 -17.59 9.02 -23.95
N VAL A 404 -17.26 10.12 -23.25
CA VAL A 404 -17.72 11.49 -23.58
C VAL A 404 -17.22 11.94 -24.96
N SER A 405 -15.93 11.77 -25.23
CA SER A 405 -15.33 12.19 -26.53
C SER A 405 -15.95 11.44 -27.72
N PRO A 406 -16.07 10.09 -27.69
CA PRO A 406 -16.78 9.36 -28.74
C PRO A 406 -18.28 9.71 -28.82
N ALA A 407 -18.94 10.01 -27.71
CA ALA A 407 -20.34 10.40 -27.69
C ALA A 407 -20.62 11.72 -28.44
N HIS A 408 -19.69 12.68 -28.34
CA HIS A 408 -19.78 13.91 -29.14
C HIS A 408 -19.63 13.67 -30.64
N THR A 409 -18.72 12.79 -31.04
CA THR A 409 -18.55 12.43 -32.46
C THR A 409 -19.75 11.66 -33.02
N SER A 410 -20.38 10.81 -32.22
CA SER A 410 -21.56 10.02 -32.62
C SER A 410 -22.83 10.86 -32.88
N SER A 411 -22.89 12.09 -32.37
CA SER A 411 -24.02 13.01 -32.62
C SER A 411 -23.99 13.69 -34.02
N HIS A 412 -22.88 13.59 -34.75
CA HIS A 412 -22.67 14.20 -36.07
C HIS A 412 -22.50 13.17 -37.18
N ILE A 413 -23.08 11.99 -37.01
CA ILE A 413 -22.97 10.88 -37.99
C ILE A 413 -23.75 11.22 -39.27
N ASP A 414 -23.08 11.08 -40.39
CA ASP A 414 -23.77 10.99 -41.70
C ASP A 414 -24.27 9.56 -41.86
N THR A 415 -25.59 9.37 -41.67
CA THR A 415 -26.26 8.07 -41.70
C THR A 415 -26.14 7.39 -43.07
N SER A 416 -26.15 8.18 -44.16
CA SER A 416 -26.02 7.67 -45.51
C SER A 416 -24.64 7.07 -45.79
N ALA A 417 -23.60 7.70 -45.32
CA ALA A 417 -22.23 7.21 -45.45
C ALA A 417 -21.98 5.92 -44.64
N VAL A 418 -22.52 5.83 -43.40
CA VAL A 418 -22.34 4.67 -42.52
C VAL A 418 -23.12 3.45 -43.03
N ILE A 419 -24.35 3.62 -43.51
CA ILE A 419 -25.18 2.54 -44.10
C ILE A 419 -24.58 2.07 -45.43
N GLY A 420 -24.01 2.99 -46.22
CA GLY A 420 -23.30 2.68 -47.47
C GLY A 420 -21.94 2.02 -47.31
N GLY A 421 -21.55 1.63 -46.08
CA GLY A 421 -20.28 0.95 -45.80
C GLY A 421 -19.04 1.84 -45.91
N ARG A 422 -19.21 3.15 -46.14
CA ARG A 422 -18.10 4.10 -46.13
C ARG A 422 -17.65 4.35 -44.67
N VAL A 423 -16.34 4.25 -44.44
CA VAL A 423 -15.77 4.62 -43.15
C VAL A 423 -15.88 6.13 -43.02
N TRP A 424 -16.87 6.58 -42.23
CA TRP A 424 -16.98 7.99 -41.93
C TRP A 424 -15.83 8.35 -40.96
N GLU A 425 -14.82 9.04 -41.46
CA GLU A 425 -13.78 9.65 -40.66
C GLU A 425 -14.18 11.10 -40.40
N PRO A 426 -14.36 11.50 -39.15
CA PRO A 426 -14.61 12.90 -38.85
C PRO A 426 -13.40 13.71 -39.35
N SER A 427 -13.55 14.43 -40.44
CA SER A 427 -12.55 15.32 -41.02
C SER A 427 -12.39 16.60 -40.19
N ARG A 428 -12.47 16.51 -38.88
CA ARG A 428 -12.06 17.61 -38.03
C ARG A 428 -10.54 17.70 -38.10
N LEU A 429 -10.06 18.53 -39.01
CA LEU A 429 -8.79 19.20 -38.90
C LEU A 429 -8.66 19.63 -37.45
N VAL A 430 -7.79 18.96 -36.68
CA VAL A 430 -7.42 19.37 -35.33
C VAL A 430 -7.05 20.84 -35.42
N ARG A 431 -7.94 21.71 -34.92
CA ARG A 431 -7.71 23.16 -34.97
C ARG A 431 -6.38 23.38 -34.29
N ARG A 432 -5.37 23.83 -35.06
CA ARG A 432 -3.99 24.04 -34.63
C ARG A 432 -3.98 25.05 -33.48
N ARG A 433 -4.15 24.59 -32.25
CA ARG A 433 -4.01 25.44 -31.08
C ARG A 433 -2.54 25.45 -30.69
N MET A 434 -1.87 26.55 -30.94
CA MET A 434 -0.48 26.79 -30.50
C MET A 434 -0.30 26.71 -28.97
N ILE A 435 -1.40 26.74 -28.22
CA ILE A 435 -1.40 26.70 -26.74
C ILE A 435 -0.75 25.43 -26.19
N TYR A 436 -0.87 24.28 -26.86
CA TYR A 436 -0.32 23.01 -26.36
C TYR A 436 1.21 22.94 -26.44
N PRO A 437 1.86 23.24 -27.56
CA PRO A 437 3.33 23.32 -27.58
C PRO A 437 3.87 24.44 -26.67
N ILE A 438 3.13 25.54 -26.49
CA ILE A 438 3.50 26.57 -25.50
C ILE A 438 3.42 26.00 -24.08
N ALA A 439 2.35 25.28 -23.72
CA ALA A 439 2.23 24.65 -22.42
C ALA A 439 3.36 23.64 -22.15
N LEU A 440 3.77 22.87 -23.17
CA LEU A 440 4.91 21.96 -23.06
C LEU A 440 6.23 22.70 -22.80
N LEU A 441 6.48 23.80 -23.55
CA LEU A 441 7.69 24.60 -23.41
C LEU A 441 7.74 25.38 -22.09
N THR A 442 6.61 25.79 -21.54
CA THR A 442 6.55 26.49 -20.24
C THR A 442 6.57 25.54 -19.06
N GLY A 443 6.11 24.29 -19.22
CA GLY A 443 6.11 23.30 -18.15
C GLY A 443 7.53 22.95 -17.67
N LEU A 444 8.49 22.79 -18.57
CA LEU A 444 9.88 22.49 -18.21
C LEU A 444 10.56 23.56 -17.33
N PRO A 445 10.53 24.86 -17.67
CA PRO A 445 11.05 25.91 -16.80
C PRO A 445 10.36 25.98 -15.45
N VAL A 446 9.03 25.76 -15.41
CA VAL A 446 8.27 25.76 -14.15
C VAL A 446 8.73 24.61 -13.24
N LEU A 447 9.01 23.43 -13.80
CA LEU A 447 9.60 22.31 -13.03
C LEU A 447 11.02 22.64 -12.54
N GLY A 448 11.83 23.31 -13.36
CA GLY A 448 13.14 23.81 -12.93
C GLY A 448 13.05 24.78 -11.75
N VAL A 449 12.10 25.69 -11.78
CA VAL A 449 11.81 26.61 -10.66
C VAL A 449 11.32 25.83 -9.43
N ALA A 450 10.47 24.84 -9.61
CA ALA A 450 10.00 23.96 -8.53
C ALA A 450 11.15 23.23 -7.84
N ALA A 451 12.08 22.68 -8.63
CA ALA A 451 13.25 21.98 -8.11
C ALA A 451 14.22 22.92 -7.38
N TRP A 452 14.40 24.13 -7.89
CA TRP A 452 15.33 25.12 -7.31
C TRP A 452 14.80 25.71 -5.98
N TYR A 453 13.52 26.04 -5.92
CA TYR A 453 12.91 26.71 -4.75
C TYR A 453 12.18 25.74 -3.81
N GLY A 454 12.12 24.45 -4.11
CA GLY A 454 11.36 23.46 -3.32
C GLY A 454 9.85 23.72 -3.31
N SER A 455 9.31 24.42 -4.32
CA SER A 455 7.91 24.84 -4.36
C SER A 455 7.02 23.74 -4.90
N VAL A 456 6.20 23.14 -4.02
CA VAL A 456 5.23 22.09 -4.37
C VAL A 456 4.17 22.59 -5.34
N LEU A 457 3.72 23.84 -5.21
CA LEU A 457 2.77 24.44 -6.13
C LEU A 457 3.33 24.52 -7.55
N ALA A 458 4.58 24.98 -7.69
CA ALA A 458 5.26 25.03 -8.98
C ALA A 458 5.45 23.64 -9.58
N LEU A 459 5.72 22.62 -8.74
CA LEU A 459 5.83 21.21 -9.17
C LEU A 459 4.52 20.72 -9.78
N VAL A 460 3.41 20.89 -9.06
CA VAL A 460 2.06 20.46 -9.53
C VAL A 460 1.66 21.18 -10.82
N VAL A 461 1.87 22.50 -10.89
CA VAL A 461 1.57 23.29 -12.09
C VAL A 461 2.48 22.88 -13.25
N GLY A 462 3.77 22.64 -13.00
CA GLY A 462 4.72 22.21 -14.01
C GLY A 462 4.38 20.85 -14.61
N ILE A 463 4.02 19.86 -13.77
CA ILE A 463 3.56 18.54 -14.20
C ILE A 463 2.28 18.65 -15.04
N ALA A 464 1.28 19.39 -14.59
CA ALA A 464 0.03 19.58 -15.31
C ALA A 464 0.24 20.25 -16.69
N LEU A 465 1.09 21.27 -16.76
CA LEU A 465 1.44 21.93 -18.02
C LEU A 465 2.17 20.98 -18.98
N LEU A 466 3.11 20.18 -18.47
CA LEU A 466 3.81 19.17 -19.27
C LEU A 466 2.85 18.13 -19.81
N GLU A 467 1.97 17.61 -18.99
CA GLU A 467 1.00 16.57 -19.38
C GLU A 467 0.02 17.10 -20.44
N ILE A 468 -0.62 18.25 -20.18
CA ILE A 468 -1.54 18.89 -21.14
C ILE A 468 -0.80 19.27 -22.43
N GLY A 469 0.41 19.80 -22.28
CA GLY A 469 1.25 20.19 -23.41
C GLY A 469 1.69 18.98 -24.24
N LEU A 470 2.09 17.88 -23.62
CA LEU A 470 2.50 16.64 -24.27
C LEU A 470 1.35 16.04 -25.07
N ILE A 471 0.23 15.79 -24.40
CA ILE A 471 -0.97 15.19 -25.00
C ILE A 471 -1.49 16.04 -26.17
N GLY A 472 -1.63 17.34 -25.96
CA GLY A 472 -2.15 18.26 -26.96
C GLY A 472 -1.20 18.54 -28.12
N SER A 473 0.12 18.36 -27.93
CA SER A 473 1.14 18.59 -28.96
C SER A 473 1.28 17.43 -29.95
N ILE A 474 0.89 16.21 -29.58
CA ILE A 474 1.00 15.02 -30.44
C ILE A 474 0.34 15.24 -31.82
N PRO A 475 -0.93 15.69 -31.93
CA PRO A 475 -1.54 15.96 -33.22
C PRO A 475 -0.82 17.05 -34.03
N TYR A 476 -0.26 18.04 -33.32
CA TYR A 476 0.52 19.12 -33.95
C TYR A 476 1.82 18.61 -34.53
N ILE A 477 2.56 17.79 -33.80
CA ILE A 477 3.82 17.18 -34.23
C ILE A 477 3.57 16.32 -35.48
N PHE A 478 2.55 15.45 -35.45
CA PHE A 478 2.19 14.59 -36.59
C PHE A 478 1.81 15.37 -37.85
N THR A 479 1.09 16.49 -37.73
CA THR A 479 0.70 17.30 -38.88
C THR A 479 1.84 18.14 -39.45
N ARG A 480 2.85 18.48 -38.61
CA ARG A 480 3.97 19.31 -39.01
C ARG A 480 5.20 18.51 -39.43
N TRP A 481 5.32 17.26 -39.00
CA TRP A 481 6.46 16.40 -39.33
C TRP A 481 6.39 15.96 -40.80
N ARG A 482 6.67 16.93 -41.68
CA ARG A 482 6.92 16.66 -43.10
C ARG A 482 8.35 16.11 -43.17
N VAL A 483 8.48 14.78 -43.17
CA VAL A 483 9.76 14.15 -43.47
C VAL A 483 10.23 14.63 -44.82
N PRO A 484 11.46 15.18 -44.92
CA PRO A 484 12.04 15.60 -46.20
C PRO A 484 12.00 14.42 -47.18
N LYS A 485 11.29 14.57 -48.30
CA LYS A 485 11.05 13.53 -49.29
C LYS A 485 12.31 12.81 -49.78
N ARG A 486 13.49 13.41 -49.59
CA ARG A 486 14.77 12.92 -50.09
C ARG A 486 15.55 11.99 -49.12
N ARG A 487 15.23 11.90 -47.84
CA ARG A 487 16.03 11.17 -46.83
C ARG A 487 15.35 9.99 -46.15
N ALA A 488 14.08 9.77 -46.37
CA ALA A 488 13.36 8.66 -45.74
C ALA A 488 13.19 7.47 -46.70
N SER A 489 13.42 6.26 -46.16
CA SER A 489 13.14 5.00 -46.88
C SER A 489 11.66 4.90 -47.27
N MET A 490 11.35 4.12 -48.31
CA MET A 490 9.98 3.96 -48.80
C MET A 490 9.04 3.39 -47.70
N SER A 491 9.55 2.47 -46.90
CA SER A 491 8.84 1.90 -45.72
C SER A 491 8.51 2.96 -44.68
N MET A 492 9.45 3.84 -44.33
CA MET A 492 9.24 4.93 -43.38
C MET A 492 8.21 5.95 -43.88
N ARG A 493 8.22 6.25 -45.19
CA ARG A 493 7.23 7.15 -45.80
C ARG A 493 5.82 6.56 -45.83
N LEU A 494 5.70 5.25 -46.06
CA LEU A 494 4.43 4.55 -46.00
C LEU A 494 3.90 4.48 -44.56
N ALA A 495 4.76 4.12 -43.58
CA ALA A 495 4.40 4.06 -42.16
C ALA A 495 3.94 5.42 -41.60
N LEU A 496 4.64 6.51 -41.95
CA LEU A 496 4.24 7.87 -41.55
C LEU A 496 2.92 8.31 -42.22
N ARG A 497 2.72 7.95 -43.50
CA ARG A 497 1.47 8.26 -44.18
C ARG A 497 0.30 7.49 -43.57
N ASP A 498 0.52 6.24 -43.19
CA ASP A 498 -0.51 5.41 -42.54
C ASP A 498 -0.78 5.91 -41.10
N ALA A 499 0.26 6.28 -40.33
CA ALA A 499 0.11 6.85 -39.01
C ALA A 499 -0.67 8.18 -39.00
N VAL A 500 -0.45 9.04 -40.02
CA VAL A 500 -1.22 10.30 -40.17
C VAL A 500 -2.67 9.99 -40.58
N ARG A 501 -2.88 8.96 -41.41
CA ARG A 501 -4.24 8.54 -41.85
C ARG A 501 -5.01 7.89 -40.71
N THR A 502 -4.34 7.15 -39.82
CA THR A 502 -4.92 6.51 -38.64
C THR A 502 -4.83 7.36 -37.38
N GLY A 503 -4.52 8.66 -37.50
CA GLY A 503 -4.30 9.63 -36.43
C GLY A 503 -5.30 9.57 -35.25
N PRO A 504 -6.62 9.44 -35.46
CA PRO A 504 -7.59 9.30 -34.37
C PRO A 504 -7.38 8.09 -33.46
N ARG A 505 -6.59 7.09 -33.90
CA ARG A 505 -6.25 5.88 -33.12
C ARG A 505 -4.83 5.93 -32.56
N THR A 506 -3.89 6.38 -33.39
CA THR A 506 -2.46 6.42 -33.03
C THR A 506 -2.15 7.52 -32.03
N VAL A 507 -2.82 8.68 -32.09
CA VAL A 507 -2.58 9.81 -31.19
C VAL A 507 -2.87 9.46 -29.72
N PRO A 508 -4.01 8.88 -29.33
CA PRO A 508 -4.24 8.51 -27.94
C PRO A 508 -3.29 7.43 -27.43
N ALA A 509 -2.95 6.43 -28.28
CA ALA A 509 -2.02 5.37 -27.91
C ALA A 509 -0.59 5.91 -27.68
N MET A 510 -0.14 6.84 -28.53
CA MET A 510 1.16 7.49 -28.34
C MET A 510 1.15 8.42 -27.13
N ALA A 511 0.04 9.12 -26.88
CA ALA A 511 -0.11 9.97 -25.70
C ALA A 511 0.05 9.15 -24.42
N SER A 512 -0.64 8.00 -24.33
CA SER A 512 -0.53 7.14 -23.13
C SER A 512 0.88 6.59 -22.93
N LEU A 513 1.56 6.17 -24.00
CA LEU A 513 2.95 5.70 -23.90
C LEU A 513 3.90 6.81 -23.46
N MET A 514 3.75 8.02 -23.98
CA MET A 514 4.61 9.14 -23.61
C MET A 514 4.37 9.61 -22.18
N THR A 515 3.11 9.65 -21.73
CA THR A 515 2.80 10.01 -20.33
C THR A 515 3.27 8.94 -19.37
N SER A 516 3.09 7.63 -19.67
CA SER A 516 3.60 6.53 -18.83
C SER A 516 5.12 6.59 -18.67
N VAL A 517 5.85 6.90 -19.76
CA VAL A 517 7.32 7.07 -19.69
C VAL A 517 7.67 8.29 -18.85
N CYS A 518 6.97 9.43 -19.02
CA CYS A 518 7.22 10.63 -18.22
C CYS A 518 6.97 10.38 -16.73
N VAL A 519 5.90 9.69 -16.38
CA VAL A 519 5.58 9.34 -14.98
C VAL A 519 6.63 8.39 -14.41
N ALA A 520 7.02 7.35 -15.17
CA ALA A 520 8.06 6.41 -14.73
C ALA A 520 9.45 7.05 -14.54
N CYS A 521 9.74 8.15 -15.25
CA CYS A 521 10.97 8.90 -15.08
C CYS A 521 10.90 9.94 -13.94
N ALA A 522 9.69 10.28 -13.47
CA ALA A 522 9.47 11.27 -12.43
C ALA A 522 9.37 10.62 -11.02
N LEU A 523 9.08 9.32 -10.96
CA LEU A 523 9.09 8.49 -9.75
C LEU A 523 10.48 7.94 -9.45
#